data_150ca73aa788f42c73fedb8680e3dbae
#
_entry.id   150ca73aa788f42c73fedb8680e3dbae
#
_cell.length_a   1.000
_cell.length_b   1.000
_cell.length_c   1.000
_cell.angle_alpha   90.00
_cell.angle_beta   90.00
_cell.angle_gamma   90.00
#
_symmetry.space_group_name_H-M   'P 1'
#
loop_
_entity.id
_entity.type
_entity.pdbx_description
1 polymer ?
#
loop_
_entity_poly.entity_id
_entity_poly.type
_entity_poly.pdbx_seq_one_letter_code
_entity_poly.pdbx_strand_id
1 'polypeptide(L)'
;MGKINVALDGPAGAGKSTVARLVAEQLGYVYIDTGAMYRAVTWKMMQEGLDSDHIVQVIAVAKQMHIELKPGQKGQKVFVDGVEVTDAIRSDEINQNVSWIASIPEIREILVYLQQQMAASKGIVMDGRDIGTHVLPNAEVKVFLTATVQERAARRFKETKDPVITLEQLEYNIKQRDTLDEQREVSPLIKATDAFLLESTEMSLAEVVTQVLDLCKAHVTGGN
;
A
#
# COMPACT_ATOMS: atom_id res chain seq x y z
N MET A 1 -25.06 -6.09 -11.23
CA MET A 1 -24.44 -5.62 -9.98
C MET A 1 -23.39 -4.57 -10.32
N GLY A 2 -23.41 -3.41 -9.66
CA GLY A 2 -22.41 -2.37 -9.86
C GLY A 2 -21.07 -2.78 -9.23
N LYS A 3 -19.96 -2.39 -9.86
CA LYS A 3 -18.62 -2.55 -9.26
C LYS A 3 -18.45 -1.57 -8.11
N ILE A 4 -17.70 -1.94 -7.09
CA ILE A 4 -17.34 -1.13 -5.91
C ILE A 4 -15.84 -0.90 -5.86
N ASN A 5 -15.40 0.08 -5.07
CA ASN A 5 -14.01 0.26 -4.68
C ASN A 5 -13.81 -0.26 -3.25
N VAL A 6 -12.70 -0.95 -3.03
CA VAL A 6 -12.31 -1.53 -1.73
C VAL A 6 -11.00 -0.89 -1.29
N ALA A 7 -11.01 -0.26 -0.13
CA ALA A 7 -9.85 0.36 0.50
C ALA A 7 -9.32 -0.54 1.63
N LEU A 8 -8.05 -0.96 1.55
CA LEU A 8 -7.35 -1.70 2.61
C LEU A 8 -6.23 -0.85 3.19
N ASP A 9 -6.42 -0.34 4.40
CA ASP A 9 -5.41 0.39 5.15
C ASP A 9 -4.83 -0.42 6.30
N GLY A 10 -3.71 0.01 6.84
CA GLY A 10 -3.10 -0.60 8.02
C GLY A 10 -1.58 -0.51 8.02
N PRO A 11 -0.94 -0.91 9.14
CA PRO A 11 0.49 -0.75 9.36
C PRO A 11 1.36 -1.66 8.48
N ALA A 12 2.69 -1.45 8.55
CA ALA A 12 3.65 -2.26 7.80
C ALA A 12 3.59 -3.74 8.22
N GLY A 13 3.68 -4.67 7.27
CA GLY A 13 3.69 -6.11 7.56
C GLY A 13 2.34 -6.73 7.95
N ALA A 14 1.22 -5.98 7.92
CA ALA A 14 -0.12 -6.49 8.24
C ALA A 14 -0.70 -7.48 7.20
N GLY A 15 -0.04 -7.70 6.06
CA GLY A 15 -0.50 -8.62 5.02
C GLY A 15 -1.45 -7.99 4.00
N LYS A 16 -1.65 -6.67 4.02
CA LYS A 16 -2.59 -5.95 3.15
C LYS A 16 -2.46 -6.29 1.67
N SER A 17 -1.24 -6.24 1.12
CA SER A 17 -1.00 -6.45 -0.31
C SER A 17 -1.36 -7.87 -0.75
N THR A 18 -1.09 -8.87 0.10
CA THR A 18 -1.49 -10.26 -0.15
C THR A 18 -3.01 -10.41 -0.12
N VAL A 19 -3.67 -9.87 0.90
CA VAL A 19 -5.13 -9.88 1.04
C VAL A 19 -5.80 -9.13 -0.11
N ALA A 20 -5.35 -7.90 -0.41
CA ALA A 20 -5.91 -7.07 -1.47
C ALA A 20 -5.83 -7.74 -2.84
N ARG A 21 -4.70 -8.38 -3.15
CA ARG A 21 -4.51 -9.12 -4.40
C ARG A 21 -5.47 -10.30 -4.51
N LEU A 22 -5.60 -11.12 -3.45
CA LEU A 22 -6.49 -12.28 -3.45
C LEU A 22 -7.97 -11.87 -3.51
N VAL A 23 -8.35 -10.79 -2.81
CA VAL A 23 -9.70 -10.24 -2.87
C VAL A 23 -10.01 -9.71 -4.27
N ALA A 24 -9.07 -8.96 -4.89
CA ALA A 24 -9.23 -8.46 -6.25
C ALA A 24 -9.40 -9.60 -7.26
N GLU A 25 -8.60 -10.66 -7.15
CA GLU A 25 -8.68 -11.85 -7.99
C GLU A 25 -10.07 -12.53 -7.89
N GLN A 26 -10.58 -12.74 -6.67
CA GLN A 26 -11.88 -13.38 -6.46
C GLN A 26 -13.07 -12.51 -6.89
N LEU A 27 -12.96 -11.18 -6.83
CA LEU A 27 -13.98 -10.25 -7.30
C LEU A 27 -13.89 -9.96 -8.81
N GLY A 28 -12.80 -10.36 -9.48
CA GLY A 28 -12.51 -9.94 -10.86
C GLY A 28 -12.23 -8.44 -10.96
N TYR A 29 -11.61 -7.86 -9.93
CA TYR A 29 -11.26 -6.45 -9.83
C TYR A 29 -9.76 -6.23 -10.09
N VAL A 30 -9.38 -4.98 -10.31
CA VAL A 30 -7.97 -4.60 -10.45
C VAL A 30 -7.37 -4.33 -9.07
N TYR A 31 -6.21 -4.90 -8.81
CA TYR A 31 -5.43 -4.63 -7.61
C TYR A 31 -4.46 -3.46 -7.84
N ILE A 32 -4.35 -2.54 -6.87
CA ILE A 32 -3.44 -1.39 -6.88
C ILE A 32 -2.63 -1.36 -5.57
N ASP A 33 -1.30 -1.58 -5.66
CA ASP A 33 -0.32 -1.38 -4.59
C ASP A 33 0.14 0.09 -4.61
N THR A 34 -0.46 0.94 -3.78
CA THR A 34 -0.05 2.35 -3.71
C THR A 34 1.35 2.50 -3.14
N GLY A 35 1.75 1.63 -2.21
CA GLY A 35 3.11 1.62 -1.68
C GLY A 35 4.16 1.37 -2.77
N ALA A 36 3.84 0.61 -3.81
CA ALA A 36 4.72 0.44 -4.96
C ALA A 36 4.89 1.74 -5.76
N MET A 37 3.87 2.60 -5.83
CA MET A 37 3.98 3.91 -6.49
C MET A 37 4.95 4.85 -5.75
N TYR A 38 4.86 4.92 -4.41
CA TYR A 38 5.83 5.68 -3.60
C TYR A 38 7.24 5.13 -3.72
N ARG A 39 7.39 3.79 -3.72
CA ARG A 39 8.70 3.15 -3.94
C ARG A 39 9.24 3.39 -5.35
N ALA A 40 8.39 3.52 -6.36
CA ALA A 40 8.79 3.89 -7.72
C ALA A 40 9.38 5.31 -7.77
N VAL A 41 8.77 6.28 -7.08
CA VAL A 41 9.33 7.63 -6.93
C VAL A 41 10.67 7.57 -6.20
N THR A 42 10.76 6.81 -5.10
CA THR A 42 12.00 6.62 -4.34
C THR A 42 13.11 6.05 -5.22
N TRP A 43 12.79 5.01 -6.00
CA TRP A 43 13.75 4.41 -6.94
C TRP A 43 14.25 5.42 -7.98
N LYS A 44 13.32 6.18 -8.58
CA LYS A 44 13.70 7.16 -9.62
C LYS A 44 14.60 8.25 -9.06
N MET A 45 14.28 8.82 -7.88
CA MET A 45 15.13 9.83 -7.25
C MET A 45 16.54 9.30 -6.97
N MET A 46 16.67 8.04 -6.51
CA MET A 46 17.98 7.43 -6.24
C MET A 46 18.76 7.19 -7.53
N GLN A 47 18.10 6.83 -8.64
CA GLN A 47 18.76 6.74 -9.95
C GLN A 47 19.29 8.09 -10.44
N GLU A 48 18.66 9.19 -10.05
CA GLU A 48 19.10 10.55 -10.36
C GLU A 48 20.14 11.10 -9.34
N GLY A 49 20.55 10.28 -8.34
CA GLY A 49 21.48 10.68 -7.29
C GLY A 49 20.93 11.75 -6.34
N LEU A 50 19.61 11.81 -6.17
CA LEU A 50 18.91 12.77 -5.32
C LEU A 50 18.62 12.18 -3.93
N ASP A 51 18.65 13.03 -2.91
CA ASP A 51 18.38 12.72 -1.51
C ASP A 51 17.51 13.82 -0.84
N SER A 52 17.45 13.82 0.48
CA SER A 52 16.65 14.76 1.27
C SER A 52 17.07 16.23 1.11
N ASP A 53 18.28 16.51 0.69
CA ASP A 53 18.77 17.87 0.48
C ASP A 53 18.31 18.45 -0.87
N HIS A 54 17.75 17.58 -1.74
CA HIS A 54 17.34 17.90 -3.12
C HIS A 54 15.80 17.91 -3.30
N ILE A 55 15.03 18.32 -2.29
CA ILE A 55 13.55 18.23 -2.29
C ILE A 55 12.89 18.82 -3.54
N VAL A 56 13.35 19.98 -4.01
CA VAL A 56 12.79 20.66 -5.19
C VAL A 56 13.01 19.82 -6.46
N GLN A 57 14.20 19.22 -6.61
CA GLN A 57 14.52 18.34 -7.73
C GLN A 57 13.73 17.04 -7.66
N VAL A 58 13.57 16.46 -6.47
CA VAL A 58 12.76 15.23 -6.24
C VAL A 58 11.31 15.47 -6.66
N ILE A 59 10.72 16.60 -6.30
CA ILE A 59 9.36 16.98 -6.72
C ILE A 59 9.28 17.17 -8.25
N ALA A 60 10.29 17.81 -8.85
CA ALA A 60 10.35 18.01 -10.30
C ALA A 60 10.43 16.66 -11.05
N VAL A 61 11.25 15.74 -10.58
CA VAL A 61 11.35 14.36 -11.10
C VAL A 61 10.00 13.64 -10.98
N ALA A 62 9.36 13.69 -9.82
CA ALA A 62 8.06 13.04 -9.60
C ALA A 62 6.94 13.58 -10.51
N LYS A 63 6.98 14.88 -10.87
CA LYS A 63 6.02 15.50 -11.80
C LYS A 63 6.19 15.05 -13.25
N GLN A 64 7.39 14.65 -13.64
CA GLN A 64 7.70 14.29 -15.02
C GLN A 64 7.68 12.78 -15.26
N MET A 65 7.84 11.97 -14.21
CA MET A 65 7.89 10.52 -14.34
C MET A 65 6.53 9.91 -14.67
N HIS A 66 6.56 8.88 -15.50
CA HIS A 66 5.38 8.10 -15.84
C HIS A 66 5.40 6.76 -15.10
N ILE A 67 4.40 6.53 -14.23
CA ILE A 67 4.24 5.27 -13.49
C ILE A 67 3.12 4.46 -14.14
N GLU A 68 3.42 3.23 -14.55
CA GLU A 68 2.42 2.27 -14.99
C GLU A 68 2.37 1.06 -14.07
N LEU A 69 1.15 0.63 -13.75
CA LEU A 69 0.87 -0.59 -13.00
C LEU A 69 0.18 -1.57 -13.94
N LYS A 70 0.78 -2.73 -14.16
CA LYS A 70 0.22 -3.76 -15.08
C LYS A 70 0.00 -5.08 -14.33
N PRO A 71 -1.05 -5.85 -14.65
CA PRO A 71 -1.18 -7.20 -14.14
C PRO A 71 0.01 -8.06 -14.58
N GLY A 72 0.48 -8.92 -13.69
CA GLY A 72 1.55 -9.90 -13.98
C GLY A 72 1.23 -11.26 -13.36
N GLN A 73 1.90 -12.31 -13.83
CA GLN A 73 1.65 -13.69 -13.35
C GLN A 73 1.90 -13.89 -11.85
N LYS A 74 2.86 -13.14 -11.28
CA LYS A 74 3.24 -13.23 -9.85
C LYS A 74 2.75 -12.02 -9.02
N GLY A 75 1.83 -11.23 -9.56
CA GLY A 75 1.36 -10.01 -8.92
C GLY A 75 1.46 -8.79 -9.86
N GLN A 76 1.36 -7.60 -9.31
CA GLN A 76 1.41 -6.36 -10.07
C GLN A 76 2.84 -6.05 -10.53
N LYS A 77 3.00 -5.74 -11.80
CA LYS A 77 4.25 -5.21 -12.39
C LYS A 77 4.23 -3.70 -12.33
N VAL A 78 5.38 -3.10 -12.05
CA VAL A 78 5.58 -1.66 -11.92
C VAL A 78 6.58 -1.21 -12.97
N PHE A 79 6.21 -0.18 -13.73
CA PHE A 79 7.07 0.44 -14.73
C PHE A 79 7.25 1.92 -14.39
N VAL A 80 8.45 2.42 -14.58
CA VAL A 80 8.82 3.83 -14.48
C VAL A 80 9.45 4.24 -15.81
N ASP A 81 8.84 5.20 -16.50
CA ASP A 81 9.31 5.70 -17.80
C ASP A 81 9.55 4.55 -18.81
N GLY A 82 8.69 3.52 -18.78
CA GLY A 82 8.77 2.34 -19.63
C GLY A 82 9.73 1.24 -19.16
N VAL A 83 10.50 1.45 -18.10
CA VAL A 83 11.41 0.45 -17.50
C VAL A 83 10.69 -0.34 -16.44
N GLU A 84 10.72 -1.69 -16.49
CA GLU A 84 10.18 -2.53 -15.42
C GLU A 84 11.08 -2.46 -14.18
N VAL A 85 10.50 -2.03 -13.04
CA VAL A 85 11.19 -1.82 -11.77
C VAL A 85 10.62 -2.67 -10.64
N THR A 86 9.78 -3.65 -10.95
CA THR A 86 9.00 -4.47 -10.00
C THR A 86 9.82 -5.02 -8.83
N ASP A 87 10.99 -5.57 -9.12
CA ASP A 87 11.88 -6.13 -8.09
C ASP A 87 12.81 -5.05 -7.50
N ALA A 88 13.28 -4.12 -8.32
CA ALA A 88 14.20 -3.05 -7.90
C ALA A 88 13.60 -2.17 -6.79
N ILE A 89 12.30 -1.87 -6.86
CA ILE A 89 11.60 -1.04 -5.86
C ILE A 89 11.38 -1.75 -4.50
N ARG A 90 11.83 -2.98 -4.33
CA ARG A 90 11.67 -3.78 -3.10
C ARG A 90 12.98 -3.94 -2.32
N SER A 91 14.06 -3.28 -2.74
CA SER A 91 15.34 -3.29 -2.02
C SER A 91 15.21 -2.65 -0.64
N ASP A 92 16.13 -3.01 0.26
CA ASP A 92 16.15 -2.44 1.62
C ASP A 92 16.43 -0.94 1.61
N GLU A 93 17.27 -0.48 0.71
CA GLU A 93 17.57 0.93 0.52
C GLU A 93 16.33 1.74 0.15
N ILE A 94 15.50 1.24 -0.78
CA ILE A 94 14.20 1.83 -1.11
C ILE A 94 13.26 1.81 0.10
N ASN A 95 13.22 0.70 0.85
CA ASN A 95 12.35 0.58 2.02
C ASN A 95 12.73 1.55 3.15
N GLN A 96 14.00 1.92 3.29
CA GLN A 96 14.48 2.91 4.26
C GLN A 96 14.07 4.34 3.89
N ASN A 97 14.02 4.66 2.59
CA ASN A 97 13.79 6.02 2.10
C ASN A 97 12.32 6.32 1.76
N VAL A 98 11.49 5.29 1.52
CA VAL A 98 10.11 5.47 1.04
C VAL A 98 9.21 6.25 2.01
N SER A 99 9.42 6.15 3.32
CA SER A 99 8.61 6.86 4.31
C SER A 99 8.86 8.37 4.25
N TRP A 100 10.11 8.77 4.00
CA TRP A 100 10.44 10.17 3.76
C TRP A 100 9.79 10.69 2.47
N ILE A 101 9.88 9.97 1.35
CA ILE A 101 9.19 10.34 0.10
C ILE A 101 7.68 10.47 0.32
N ALA A 102 7.09 9.55 1.08
CA ALA A 102 5.67 9.58 1.39
C ALA A 102 5.25 10.70 2.37
N SER A 103 6.19 11.41 2.99
CA SER A 103 5.92 12.57 3.83
C SER A 103 5.88 13.89 3.05
N ILE A 104 6.36 13.93 1.80
CA ILE A 104 6.41 15.14 0.97
C ILE A 104 5.00 15.43 0.40
N PRO A 105 4.36 16.58 0.77
CA PRO A 105 2.98 16.87 0.37
C PRO A 105 2.77 16.86 -1.15
N GLU A 106 3.66 17.47 -1.91
CA GLU A 106 3.54 17.60 -3.36
C GLU A 106 3.62 16.24 -4.07
N ILE A 107 4.46 15.32 -3.56
CA ILE A 107 4.51 13.95 -4.09
C ILE A 107 3.21 13.20 -3.80
N ARG A 108 2.66 13.41 -2.59
CA ARG A 108 1.36 12.84 -2.25
C ARG A 108 0.26 13.35 -3.17
N GLU A 109 0.18 14.64 -3.41
CA GLU A 109 -0.82 15.23 -4.34
C GLU A 109 -0.76 14.57 -5.73
N ILE A 110 0.44 14.42 -6.29
CA ILE A 110 0.65 13.77 -7.58
C ILE A 110 0.15 12.32 -7.55
N LEU A 111 0.58 11.53 -6.56
CA LEU A 111 0.25 10.11 -6.51
C LEU A 111 -1.21 9.86 -6.14
N VAL A 112 -1.79 10.63 -5.22
CA VAL A 112 -3.22 10.56 -4.87
C VAL A 112 -4.08 10.86 -6.09
N TYR A 113 -3.75 11.89 -6.86
CA TYR A 113 -4.46 12.18 -8.10
C TYR A 113 -4.45 10.98 -9.07
N LEU A 114 -3.28 10.36 -9.31
CA LEU A 114 -3.17 9.19 -10.15
C LEU A 114 -3.99 8.00 -9.62
N GLN A 115 -3.95 7.75 -8.32
CA GLN A 115 -4.70 6.69 -7.65
C GLN A 115 -6.22 6.90 -7.80
N GLN A 116 -6.69 8.12 -7.64
CA GLN A 116 -8.10 8.48 -7.84
C GLN A 116 -8.55 8.28 -9.29
N GLN A 117 -7.71 8.66 -10.27
CA GLN A 117 -7.99 8.40 -11.69
C GLN A 117 -8.11 6.89 -11.98
N MET A 118 -7.22 6.07 -11.42
CA MET A 118 -7.28 4.62 -11.57
C MET A 118 -8.57 4.03 -10.97
N ALA A 119 -9.09 4.61 -9.90
CA ALA A 119 -10.30 4.14 -9.20
C ALA A 119 -11.62 4.71 -9.74
N ALA A 120 -11.57 5.65 -10.69
CA ALA A 120 -12.75 6.38 -11.18
C ALA A 120 -13.84 5.47 -11.79
N SER A 121 -13.45 4.37 -12.45
CA SER A 121 -14.37 3.42 -13.08
C SER A 121 -14.90 2.35 -12.13
N LYS A 122 -14.51 2.39 -10.85
CA LYS A 122 -14.75 1.36 -9.83
C LYS A 122 -14.22 -0.04 -10.21
N GLY A 123 -14.40 -1.02 -9.32
CA GLY A 123 -13.83 -2.35 -9.50
C GLY A 123 -12.36 -2.42 -9.16
N ILE A 124 -11.97 -1.68 -8.13
CA ILE A 124 -10.58 -1.59 -7.63
C ILE A 124 -10.51 -2.14 -6.21
N VAL A 125 -9.45 -2.88 -5.92
CA VAL A 125 -8.97 -3.12 -4.55
C VAL A 125 -7.63 -2.43 -4.39
N MET A 126 -7.56 -1.45 -3.52
CA MET A 126 -6.39 -0.60 -3.31
C MET A 126 -5.88 -0.74 -1.89
N ASP A 127 -4.58 -1.00 -1.71
CA ASP A 127 -3.97 -1.04 -0.38
C ASP A 127 -2.97 0.08 -0.13
N GLY A 128 -2.94 0.56 1.12
CA GLY A 128 -2.06 1.65 1.50
C GLY A 128 -2.05 1.95 3.00
N ARG A 129 -2.08 3.26 3.33
CA ARG A 129 -2.07 3.79 4.70
C ARG A 129 -3.21 4.76 4.98
N ASP A 130 -3.73 5.37 3.93
CA ASP A 130 -4.69 6.48 3.95
C ASP A 130 -5.70 6.37 2.80
N ILE A 131 -5.93 5.15 2.33
CA ILE A 131 -6.82 4.93 1.19
C ILE A 131 -8.25 5.30 1.57
N GLY A 132 -8.76 4.77 2.66
CA GLY A 132 -10.13 5.02 3.12
C GLY A 132 -10.34 6.38 3.76
N THR A 133 -9.28 7.07 4.17
CA THR A 133 -9.37 8.41 4.78
C THR A 133 -9.15 9.54 3.79
N HIS A 134 -8.25 9.35 2.81
CA HIS A 134 -7.79 10.45 1.95
C HIS A 134 -7.90 10.15 0.45
N VAL A 135 -7.44 8.98 0.01
CA VAL A 135 -7.41 8.65 -1.43
C VAL A 135 -8.82 8.35 -1.96
N LEU A 136 -9.53 7.43 -1.30
CA LEU A 136 -10.88 6.99 -1.67
C LEU A 136 -11.83 7.13 -0.47
N PRO A 137 -12.10 8.37 0.00
CA PRO A 137 -12.95 8.59 1.19
C PRO A 137 -14.39 8.10 0.98
N ASN A 138 -14.81 7.88 -0.25
CA ASN A 138 -16.11 7.34 -0.63
C ASN A 138 -16.04 5.89 -1.13
N ALA A 139 -14.98 5.15 -0.82
CA ALA A 139 -14.93 3.71 -1.11
C ALA A 139 -16.07 2.99 -0.38
N GLU A 140 -16.74 2.09 -1.08
CA GLU A 140 -17.91 1.37 -0.56
C GLU A 140 -17.54 0.40 0.57
N VAL A 141 -16.34 -0.17 0.50
CA VAL A 141 -15.80 -1.04 1.56
C VAL A 141 -14.46 -0.51 2.00
N LYS A 142 -14.33 -0.25 3.29
CA LYS A 142 -13.08 0.18 3.92
C LYS A 142 -12.71 -0.80 5.03
N VAL A 143 -11.49 -1.30 4.98
CA VAL A 143 -10.95 -2.22 5.97
C VAL A 143 -9.63 -1.66 6.50
N PHE A 144 -9.50 -1.62 7.82
CA PHE A 144 -8.23 -1.35 8.49
C PHE A 144 -7.69 -2.68 9.01
N LEU A 145 -6.74 -3.25 8.27
CA LEU A 145 -6.12 -4.53 8.59
C LEU A 145 -4.92 -4.33 9.51
N THR A 146 -4.93 -4.99 10.66
CA THR A 146 -3.84 -4.91 11.63
C THR A 146 -3.49 -6.29 12.20
N ALA A 147 -2.35 -6.35 12.88
CA ALA A 147 -1.89 -7.45 13.72
C ALA A 147 -0.83 -6.91 14.69
N THR A 148 -0.51 -7.64 15.74
CA THR A 148 0.58 -7.25 16.66
C THR A 148 1.90 -7.06 15.93
N VAL A 149 2.79 -6.21 16.46
CA VAL A 149 4.11 -5.98 15.87
C VAL A 149 4.89 -7.29 15.74
N GLN A 150 4.80 -8.14 16.77
CA GLN A 150 5.46 -9.45 16.83
C GLN A 150 4.99 -10.36 15.67
N GLU A 151 3.68 -10.47 15.47
CA GLU A 151 3.14 -11.29 14.38
C GLU A 151 3.54 -10.73 13.01
N ARG A 152 3.49 -9.40 12.82
CA ARG A 152 3.91 -8.76 11.57
C ARG A 152 5.40 -8.97 11.27
N ALA A 153 6.24 -8.93 12.30
CA ALA A 153 7.66 -9.24 12.18
C ALA A 153 7.89 -10.72 11.87
N ALA A 154 7.16 -11.63 12.51
CA ALA A 154 7.23 -13.06 12.25
C ALA A 154 6.81 -13.39 10.80
N ARG A 155 5.76 -12.76 10.29
CA ARG A 155 5.36 -12.88 8.87
C ARG A 155 6.48 -12.41 7.94
N ARG A 156 7.05 -11.23 8.21
CA ARG A 156 8.14 -10.66 7.42
C ARG A 156 9.41 -11.51 7.48
N PHE A 157 9.72 -12.10 8.63
CA PHE A 157 10.88 -12.96 8.82
C PHE A 157 10.80 -14.23 7.97
N LYS A 158 9.59 -14.81 7.81
CA LYS A 158 9.36 -15.97 6.93
C LYS A 158 9.53 -15.65 5.44
N GLU A 159 9.37 -14.39 5.06
CA GLU A 159 9.46 -13.92 3.66
C GLU A 159 10.87 -13.46 3.29
N THR A 160 11.69 -13.06 4.28
CA THR A 160 13.03 -12.51 4.02
C THR A 160 13.99 -13.60 3.56
N LYS A 161 14.86 -13.22 2.63
CA LYS A 161 15.98 -14.04 2.16
C LYS A 161 17.32 -13.58 2.75
N ASP A 162 17.30 -12.51 3.54
CA ASP A 162 18.51 -12.00 4.20
C ASP A 162 18.85 -12.89 5.40
N PRO A 163 20.01 -13.60 5.37
CA PRO A 163 20.40 -14.50 6.44
C PRO A 163 20.91 -13.77 7.70
N VAL A 164 21.11 -12.46 7.63
CA VAL A 164 21.73 -11.67 8.72
C VAL A 164 20.66 -10.98 9.58
N ILE A 165 19.48 -10.70 9.00
CA ILE A 165 18.45 -9.96 9.72
C ILE A 165 17.82 -10.82 10.85
N THR A 166 17.70 -10.27 12.06
CA THR A 166 17.04 -10.95 13.17
C THR A 166 15.57 -10.55 13.30
N LEU A 167 14.80 -11.36 14.03
CA LEU A 167 13.38 -11.05 14.30
C LEU A 167 13.27 -9.74 15.09
N GLU A 168 14.13 -9.51 16.09
CA GLU A 168 14.15 -8.28 16.88
C GLU A 168 14.43 -7.05 16.02
N GLN A 169 15.34 -7.19 15.04
CA GLN A 169 15.63 -6.11 14.10
C GLN A 169 14.41 -5.79 13.24
N LEU A 170 13.67 -6.80 12.78
CA LEU A 170 12.43 -6.60 12.02
C LEU A 170 11.33 -5.96 12.88
N GLU A 171 11.16 -6.38 14.14
CA GLU A 171 10.22 -5.75 15.07
C GLU A 171 10.55 -4.28 15.28
N TYR A 172 11.82 -3.97 15.51
CA TYR A 172 12.28 -2.59 15.65
C TYR A 172 11.98 -1.76 14.39
N ASN A 173 12.36 -2.27 13.21
CA ASN A 173 12.16 -1.57 11.93
C ASN A 173 10.67 -1.35 11.63
N ILE A 174 9.82 -2.34 11.89
CA ILE A 174 8.37 -2.23 11.73
C ILE A 174 7.80 -1.16 12.66
N LYS A 175 8.20 -1.18 13.95
CA LYS A 175 7.74 -0.19 14.93
C LYS A 175 8.15 1.24 14.58
N GLN A 176 9.39 1.44 14.13
CA GLN A 176 9.87 2.74 13.68
C GLN A 176 9.05 3.24 12.48
N ARG A 177 8.80 2.37 11.52
CA ARG A 177 8.01 2.71 10.34
C ARG A 177 6.57 3.06 10.67
N ASP A 178 5.93 2.29 11.55
CA ASP A 178 4.56 2.58 12.00
C ASP A 178 4.50 3.94 12.68
N THR A 179 5.47 4.25 13.56
CA THR A 179 5.57 5.57 14.19
C THR A 179 5.67 6.70 13.15
N LEU A 180 6.52 6.54 12.14
CA LEU A 180 6.63 7.52 11.06
C LEU A 180 5.33 7.65 10.25
N ASP A 181 4.65 6.54 9.95
CA ASP A 181 3.40 6.55 9.20
C ASP A 181 2.24 7.18 10.02
N GLU A 182 2.19 6.96 11.34
CA GLU A 182 1.17 7.49 12.25
C GLU A 182 1.38 8.97 12.58
N GLN A 183 2.64 9.43 12.68
CA GLN A 183 3.00 10.80 13.06
C GLN A 183 3.17 11.74 11.88
N ARG A 184 2.96 11.29 10.64
CA ARG A 184 3.01 12.17 9.47
C ARG A 184 2.07 13.35 9.64
N GLU A 185 2.56 14.54 9.30
CA GLU A 185 1.74 15.76 9.30
C GLU A 185 0.61 15.69 8.26
N VAL A 186 0.90 15.10 7.09
CA VAL A 186 -0.06 14.96 5.98
C VAL A 186 -0.48 13.51 5.83
N SER A 187 -1.78 13.24 5.85
CA SER A 187 -2.40 11.92 5.70
C SER A 187 -1.79 10.84 6.61
N PRO A 188 -1.82 11.00 7.95
CA PRO A 188 -1.31 10.01 8.89
C PRO A 188 -2.03 8.66 8.73
N LEU A 189 -1.35 7.58 9.14
CA LEU A 189 -1.97 6.26 9.22
C LEU A 189 -3.00 6.24 10.35
N ILE A 190 -4.26 6.45 10.02
CA ILE A 190 -5.39 6.36 10.95
C ILE A 190 -6.52 5.53 10.34
N LYS A 191 -7.25 4.81 11.18
CA LYS A 191 -8.43 4.09 10.74
C LYS A 191 -9.54 5.07 10.38
N ALA A 192 -10.10 4.99 9.17
CA ALA A 192 -11.30 5.75 8.80
C ALA A 192 -12.46 5.40 9.75
N THR A 193 -13.32 6.38 10.06
CA THR A 193 -14.40 6.22 11.03
C THR A 193 -15.38 5.11 10.65
N ASP A 194 -15.60 4.94 9.36
CA ASP A 194 -16.47 3.94 8.72
C ASP A 194 -15.72 2.67 8.27
N ALA A 195 -14.42 2.55 8.57
CA ALA A 195 -13.66 1.35 8.23
C ALA A 195 -13.88 0.22 9.25
N PHE A 196 -14.08 -0.98 8.74
CA PHE A 196 -14.07 -2.20 9.54
C PHE A 196 -12.64 -2.47 10.06
N LEU A 197 -12.50 -2.61 11.38
CA LEU A 197 -11.24 -3.02 12.00
C LEU A 197 -11.11 -4.53 11.91
N LEU A 198 -10.09 -5.02 11.21
CA LEU A 198 -9.79 -6.43 11.07
C LEU A 198 -8.44 -6.74 11.73
N GLU A 199 -8.51 -7.28 12.95
CA GLU A 199 -7.35 -7.72 13.71
C GLU A 199 -7.04 -9.17 13.34
N SER A 200 -5.85 -9.43 12.78
CA SER A 200 -5.50 -10.70 12.13
C SER A 200 -4.38 -11.48 12.81
N THR A 201 -4.03 -11.15 14.05
CA THR A 201 -2.92 -11.83 14.78
C THR A 201 -3.12 -13.33 14.83
N GLU A 202 -4.32 -13.78 15.20
CA GLU A 202 -4.67 -15.20 15.35
C GLU A 202 -5.40 -15.78 14.11
N MET A 203 -5.42 -15.06 12.98
CA MET A 203 -6.16 -15.47 11.80
C MET A 203 -5.24 -16.00 10.71
N SER A 204 -5.69 -17.04 10.04
CA SER A 204 -5.11 -17.49 8.78
C SER A 204 -5.40 -16.49 7.64
N LEU A 205 -4.55 -16.50 6.61
CA LEU A 205 -4.77 -15.68 5.43
C LEU A 205 -6.15 -15.93 4.77
N ALA A 206 -6.60 -17.19 4.74
CA ALA A 206 -7.88 -17.57 4.16
C ALA A 206 -9.08 -16.96 4.92
N GLU A 207 -9.02 -16.94 6.26
CA GLU A 207 -10.04 -16.31 7.09
C GLU A 207 -10.09 -14.81 6.89
N VAL A 208 -8.94 -14.13 6.82
CA VAL A 208 -8.86 -12.68 6.55
C VAL A 208 -9.46 -12.35 5.19
N VAL A 209 -9.09 -13.09 4.14
CA VAL A 209 -9.64 -12.90 2.78
C VAL A 209 -11.15 -13.12 2.77
N THR A 210 -11.64 -14.18 3.41
CA THR A 210 -13.07 -14.49 3.51
C THR A 210 -13.84 -13.34 4.17
N GLN A 211 -13.35 -12.81 5.29
CA GLN A 211 -14.03 -11.69 5.97
C GLN A 211 -14.10 -10.44 5.08
N VAL A 212 -13.04 -10.11 4.36
CA VAL A 212 -13.08 -8.96 3.43
C VAL A 212 -14.06 -9.19 2.29
N LEU A 213 -14.12 -10.39 1.74
CA LEU A 213 -15.07 -10.75 0.68
C LEU A 213 -16.52 -10.69 1.17
N ASP A 214 -16.79 -11.11 2.39
CA ASP A 214 -18.13 -11.07 2.96
C ASP A 214 -18.61 -9.63 3.20
N LEU A 215 -17.70 -8.72 3.62
CA LEU A 215 -17.99 -7.28 3.65
C LEU A 215 -18.34 -6.74 2.25
N CYS A 216 -17.59 -7.16 1.22
CA CYS A 216 -17.87 -6.75 -0.16
C CYS A 216 -19.24 -7.26 -0.64
N LYS A 217 -19.56 -8.53 -0.37
CA LYS A 217 -20.87 -9.14 -0.73
C LYS A 217 -22.02 -8.44 -0.03
N ALA A 218 -21.91 -8.21 1.28
CA ALA A 218 -22.94 -7.53 2.07
C ALA A 218 -23.25 -6.14 1.50
N HIS A 219 -22.23 -5.42 1.05
CA HIS A 219 -22.42 -4.10 0.44
C HIS A 219 -23.09 -4.17 -0.93
N VAL A 220 -22.72 -5.15 -1.78
CA VAL A 220 -23.29 -5.32 -3.12
C VAL A 220 -24.74 -5.84 -3.05
N THR A 221 -25.11 -6.62 -2.04
CA THR A 221 -26.46 -7.20 -1.88
C THR A 221 -27.42 -6.31 -1.07
N GLY A 222 -26.90 -5.45 -0.19
CA GLY A 222 -27.68 -4.54 0.67
C GLY A 222 -28.10 -3.23 0.00
N GLY A 223 -27.72 -2.98 -1.21
CA GLY A 223 -28.05 -1.76 -1.99
C GLY A 223 -29.36 -1.89 -2.79
N ASN A 224 -30.43 -2.38 -2.17
CA ASN A 224 -31.80 -2.28 -2.69
C ASN A 224 -32.62 -1.32 -1.87
#